data_4edbc7d41b8e8839534efba4064c7116
#
_entry.id   4edbc7d41b8e8839534efba4064c7116
#
_cell.length_a   1.000
_cell.length_b   1.000
_cell.length_c   1.000
_cell.angle_alpha   90.00
_cell.angle_beta   90.00
_cell.angle_gamma   90.00
#
_symmetry.space_group_name_H-M   'P 1'
#
loop_
_entity.id
_entity.type
_entity.pdbx_description
1 polymer ?
#
loop_
_entity_poly.entity_id
_entity_poly.type
_entity_poly.pdbx_seq_one_letter_code
_entity_poly.pdbx_strand_id
1 'polypeptide(L)'
;MNFKEVLNKYLKELNCSSKKLSNESGLSESVISRYRSGERTPLKNSEQLNKLTKALFNIAKDSGKNKYTFNKIVSDFNSVLTSNDFDYTTFSNNLNTLITSLNINTHEMS
;
A
#
# COMPACT_ATOMS: atom_id res chain seq x y z
N MET A 1 -7.96 11.80 -8.16
CA MET A 1 -8.29 10.68 -7.26
C MET A 1 -7.77 10.96 -5.86
N ASN A 2 -8.48 10.52 -4.84
CA ASN A 2 -8.01 10.60 -3.47
C ASN A 2 -7.56 9.22 -2.99
N PHE A 3 -7.07 9.14 -1.75
CA PHE A 3 -6.55 7.91 -1.20
C PHE A 3 -7.58 6.78 -1.19
N LYS A 4 -8.81 7.06 -0.74
CA LYS A 4 -9.85 6.02 -0.67
C LYS A 4 -10.20 5.44 -2.04
N GLU A 5 -10.19 6.28 -3.07
CA GLU A 5 -10.48 5.83 -4.43
C GLU A 5 -9.39 4.91 -4.96
N VAL A 6 -8.12 5.27 -4.72
CA VAL A 6 -7.00 4.42 -5.13
C VAL A 6 -7.03 3.10 -4.39
N LEU A 7 -7.24 3.14 -3.07
CA LEU A 7 -7.31 1.93 -2.27
C LEU A 7 -8.43 1.00 -2.74
N ASN A 8 -9.63 1.53 -2.93
CA ASN A 8 -10.78 0.72 -3.38
C ASN A 8 -10.55 0.16 -4.78
N LYS A 9 -9.91 0.92 -5.66
CA LYS A 9 -9.54 0.45 -6.99
C LYS A 9 -8.63 -0.77 -6.91
N TYR A 10 -7.58 -0.72 -6.10
CA TYR A 10 -6.70 -1.87 -5.91
C TYR A 10 -7.43 -3.07 -5.34
N LEU A 11 -8.26 -2.86 -4.33
CA LEU A 11 -9.00 -3.96 -3.72
C LEU A 11 -9.95 -4.63 -4.71
N LYS A 12 -10.61 -3.83 -5.56
CA LYS A 12 -11.48 -4.36 -6.59
C LYS A 12 -10.71 -5.15 -7.65
N GLU A 13 -9.63 -4.59 -8.16
CA GLU A 13 -8.83 -5.22 -9.23
C GLU A 13 -8.12 -6.48 -8.74
N LEU A 14 -7.72 -6.51 -7.47
CA LEU A 14 -7.06 -7.67 -6.87
C LEU A 14 -8.05 -8.66 -6.27
N ASN A 15 -9.35 -8.36 -6.35
CA ASN A 15 -10.40 -9.18 -5.75
C ASN A 15 -10.11 -9.44 -4.25
N CYS A 16 -9.76 -8.40 -3.54
CA CYS A 16 -9.32 -8.46 -2.16
C CYS A 16 -10.36 -7.83 -1.24
N SER A 17 -10.82 -8.60 -0.25
CA SER A 17 -11.74 -8.11 0.77
C SER A 17 -11.00 -7.32 1.84
N SER A 18 -11.74 -6.54 2.64
CA SER A 18 -11.18 -5.85 3.80
C SER A 18 -10.59 -6.85 4.79
N LYS A 19 -11.23 -8.01 4.96
CA LYS A 19 -10.75 -9.06 5.84
C LYS A 19 -9.41 -9.62 5.39
N LYS A 20 -9.27 -9.90 4.09
CA LYS A 20 -8.02 -10.39 3.54
C LYS A 20 -6.90 -9.37 3.70
N LEU A 21 -7.20 -8.11 3.42
CA LEU A 21 -6.23 -7.03 3.60
C LEU A 21 -5.84 -6.87 5.07
N SER A 22 -6.80 -7.00 5.99
CA SER A 22 -6.53 -6.99 7.42
C SER A 22 -5.55 -8.09 7.81
N ASN A 23 -5.80 -9.31 7.35
CA ASN A 23 -4.94 -10.46 7.66
C ASN A 23 -3.53 -10.28 7.11
N GLU A 24 -3.40 -9.77 5.89
CA GLU A 24 -2.09 -9.58 5.25
C GLU A 24 -1.31 -8.40 5.84
N SER A 25 -2.01 -7.33 6.21
CA SER A 25 -1.34 -6.10 6.68
C SER A 25 -1.11 -6.08 8.18
N GLY A 26 -1.87 -6.86 8.95
CA GLY A 26 -1.87 -6.76 10.40
C GLY A 26 -2.67 -5.58 10.94
N LEU A 27 -3.34 -4.83 10.06
CA LEU A 27 -4.24 -3.74 10.47
C LEU A 27 -5.63 -4.31 10.73
N SER A 28 -6.37 -3.69 11.67
CA SER A 28 -7.73 -4.16 11.96
C SER A 28 -8.68 -3.90 10.81
N GLU A 29 -9.74 -4.71 10.68
CA GLU A 29 -10.77 -4.48 9.67
C GLU A 29 -11.45 -3.13 9.87
N SER A 30 -11.60 -2.68 11.12
CA SER A 30 -12.17 -1.39 11.45
C SER A 30 -11.35 -0.24 10.86
N VAL A 31 -10.04 -0.30 11.00
CA VAL A 31 -9.13 0.70 10.42
C VAL A 31 -9.22 0.69 8.90
N ILE A 32 -9.19 -0.49 8.29
CA ILE A 32 -9.28 -0.62 6.83
C ILE A 32 -10.61 -0.08 6.33
N SER A 33 -11.69 -0.37 7.02
CA SER A 33 -13.02 0.15 6.68
C SER A 33 -13.04 1.68 6.66
N ARG A 34 -12.40 2.31 7.63
CA ARG A 34 -12.29 3.78 7.69
C ARG A 34 -11.44 4.34 6.55
N TYR A 35 -10.38 3.66 6.18
CA TYR A 35 -9.58 4.06 5.01
C TYR A 35 -10.40 3.95 3.73
N ARG A 36 -11.21 2.91 3.60
CA ARG A 36 -12.03 2.70 2.40
C ARG A 36 -13.19 3.67 2.29
N SER A 37 -13.72 4.12 3.41
CA SER A 37 -14.82 5.11 3.43
C SER A 37 -14.34 6.55 3.29
N GLY A 38 -13.05 6.78 3.50
CA GLY A 38 -12.49 8.13 3.51
C GLY A 38 -12.62 8.81 4.86
N GLU A 39 -13.17 8.14 5.88
CA GLU A 39 -13.26 8.68 7.24
C GLU A 39 -11.87 8.91 7.82
N ARG A 40 -10.90 8.10 7.43
CA ARG A 40 -9.52 8.23 7.88
C ARG A 40 -8.58 8.01 6.70
N THR A 41 -7.47 8.73 6.70
CA THR A 41 -6.38 8.55 5.74
C THR A 41 -5.11 8.25 6.54
N PRO A 42 -4.29 7.27 6.13
CA PRO A 42 -3.05 6.99 6.87
C PRO A 42 -2.12 8.20 6.81
N LEU A 43 -1.40 8.40 7.89
CA LEU A 43 -0.40 9.46 7.94
C LEU A 43 0.78 9.12 7.02
N LYS A 44 1.39 10.15 6.48
CA LYS A 44 2.57 10.01 5.64
C LYS A 44 3.71 9.40 6.44
N ASN A 45 4.49 8.56 5.80
CA ASN A 45 5.62 7.86 6.41
C ASN A 45 5.21 7.04 7.64
N SER A 46 3.92 6.72 7.77
CA SER A 46 3.43 5.96 8.90
C SER A 46 3.68 4.46 8.71
N GLU A 47 3.77 3.77 9.82
CA GLU A 47 3.85 2.31 9.81
C GLU A 47 2.62 1.69 9.16
N GLN A 48 1.44 2.29 9.38
CA GLN A 48 0.19 1.82 8.79
C GLN A 48 0.24 1.84 7.26
N LEU A 49 0.76 2.94 6.69
CA LEU A 49 0.89 3.06 5.24
C LEU A 49 1.88 2.03 4.69
N ASN A 50 2.99 1.81 5.38
CA ASN A 50 3.98 0.81 4.98
C ASN A 50 3.38 -0.59 4.99
N LYS A 51 2.64 -0.93 6.04
CA LYS A 51 1.97 -2.23 6.16
C LYS A 51 0.95 -2.43 5.04
N LEU A 52 0.17 -1.39 4.74
CA LEU A 52 -0.85 -1.43 3.71
C LEU A 52 -0.24 -1.66 2.33
N THR A 53 0.79 -0.90 1.98
CA THR A 53 1.46 -0.99 0.69
C THR A 53 2.09 -2.37 0.48
N LYS A 54 2.76 -2.87 1.51
CA LYS A 54 3.37 -4.19 1.48
C LYS A 54 2.33 -5.29 1.30
N ALA A 55 1.21 -5.19 2.03
CA ALA A 55 0.14 -6.18 1.93
C ALA A 55 -0.45 -6.23 0.53
N LEU A 56 -0.71 -5.08 -0.07
CA LEU A 56 -1.24 -5.02 -1.43
C LEU A 56 -0.25 -5.61 -2.44
N PHE A 57 1.03 -5.33 -2.28
CA PHE A 57 2.06 -5.93 -3.13
C PHE A 57 2.07 -7.46 -3.00
N ASN A 58 2.05 -7.98 -1.78
CA ASN A 58 2.07 -9.42 -1.56
C ASN A 58 0.83 -10.10 -2.16
N ILE A 59 -0.33 -9.49 -2.01
CA ILE A 59 -1.58 -10.01 -2.59
C ILE A 59 -1.48 -10.03 -4.11
N ALA A 60 -0.98 -8.97 -4.72
CA ALA A 60 -0.81 -8.89 -6.16
C ALA A 60 0.17 -9.95 -6.66
N LYS A 61 1.28 -10.11 -5.96
CA LYS A 61 2.30 -11.10 -6.30
C LYS A 61 1.74 -12.53 -6.24
N ASP A 62 1.05 -12.86 -5.16
CA ASP A 62 0.46 -14.18 -4.97
C ASP A 62 -0.63 -14.48 -5.99
N SER A 63 -1.30 -13.45 -6.50
CA SER A 63 -2.33 -13.58 -7.53
C SER A 63 -1.76 -13.63 -8.95
N GLY A 64 -0.45 -13.53 -9.11
CA GLY A 64 0.19 -13.52 -10.43
C GLY A 64 -0.06 -12.26 -11.23
N LYS A 65 -0.41 -11.17 -10.57
CA LYS A 65 -0.72 -9.90 -11.24
C LYS A 65 0.53 -9.03 -11.36
N ASN A 66 1.36 -9.34 -12.33
CA ASN A 66 2.68 -8.73 -12.51
C ASN A 66 2.63 -7.22 -12.76
N LYS A 67 1.52 -6.70 -13.26
CA LYS A 67 1.38 -5.25 -13.50
C LYS A 67 1.34 -4.43 -12.21
N TYR A 68 1.06 -5.05 -11.07
CA TYR A 68 1.02 -4.38 -9.78
C TYR A 68 2.35 -4.57 -9.07
N THR A 69 3.38 -3.89 -9.55
CA THR A 69 4.68 -3.93 -8.90
C THR A 69 4.65 -3.08 -7.64
N PHE A 70 5.59 -3.37 -6.75
CA PHE A 70 5.73 -2.59 -5.52
C PHE A 70 5.90 -1.09 -5.84
N ASN A 71 6.78 -0.78 -6.80
CA ASN A 71 7.03 0.60 -7.18
C ASN A 71 5.77 1.29 -7.72
N LYS A 72 4.95 0.58 -8.48
CA LYS A 72 3.71 1.14 -8.99
C LYS A 72 2.75 1.47 -7.85
N ILE A 73 2.60 0.56 -6.89
CA ILE A 73 1.71 0.77 -5.74
C ILE A 73 2.18 1.97 -4.92
N VAL A 74 3.47 2.06 -4.65
CA VAL A 74 4.07 3.20 -3.94
C VAL A 74 3.80 4.50 -4.68
N SER A 75 4.02 4.51 -5.99
CA SER A 75 3.81 5.68 -6.82
C SER A 75 2.36 6.16 -6.79
N ASP A 76 1.41 5.23 -6.92
CA ASP A 76 -0.01 5.57 -6.93
C ASP A 76 -0.45 6.16 -5.59
N PHE A 77 -0.02 5.57 -4.47
CA PHE A 77 -0.35 6.13 -3.16
C PHE A 77 0.35 7.47 -2.93
N ASN A 78 1.60 7.58 -3.37
CA ASN A 78 2.33 8.84 -3.26
C ASN A 78 1.60 9.98 -3.98
N SER A 79 1.06 9.71 -5.17
CA SER A 79 0.38 10.74 -5.97
C SER A 79 -0.86 11.31 -5.28
N VAL A 80 -1.53 10.51 -4.43
CA VAL A 80 -2.75 10.95 -3.74
C VAL A 80 -2.49 11.42 -2.31
N LEU A 81 -1.31 11.14 -1.78
CA LEU A 81 -0.92 11.57 -0.43
C LEU A 81 0.02 12.77 -0.43
N THR A 82 0.43 13.23 -1.61
CA THR A 82 1.31 14.39 -1.71
C THR A 82 0.67 15.61 -1.10
N SER A 83 1.42 16.29 -0.26
CA SER A 83 1.09 17.60 0.27
C SER A 83 2.41 18.32 0.53
N ASN A 84 2.33 19.60 0.94
CA ASN A 84 3.53 20.38 1.18
C ASN A 84 4.45 19.78 2.24
N ASP A 85 3.91 18.94 3.11
CA ASP A 85 4.67 18.30 4.20
C ASP A 85 5.12 16.88 3.88
N PHE A 86 4.82 16.37 2.68
CA PHE A 86 5.14 15.00 2.33
C PHE A 86 6.59 14.88 1.90
N ASP A 87 7.35 14.06 2.62
CA ASP A 87 8.73 13.76 2.28
C ASP A 87 8.80 12.42 1.56
N TYR A 88 8.78 12.49 0.23
CA TYR A 88 8.84 11.30 -0.61
C TYR A 88 10.14 10.52 -0.41
N THR A 89 11.26 11.21 -0.20
CA THR A 89 12.55 10.55 -0.02
C THR A 89 12.56 9.69 1.24
N THR A 90 12.09 10.25 2.36
CA THR A 90 12.00 9.50 3.61
C THR A 90 11.02 8.33 3.48
N PHE A 91 9.87 8.54 2.84
CA PHE A 91 8.88 7.49 2.62
C PHE A 91 9.48 6.36 1.78
N SER A 92 10.14 6.69 0.69
CA SER A 92 10.77 5.72 -0.20
C SER A 92 11.87 4.93 0.51
N ASN A 93 12.68 5.60 1.33
CA ASN A 93 13.74 4.94 2.10
C ASN A 93 13.15 3.97 3.14
N ASN A 94 12.08 4.35 3.80
CA ASN A 94 11.39 3.48 4.76
C ASN A 94 10.86 2.23 4.08
N LEU A 95 10.27 2.37 2.91
CA LEU A 95 9.77 1.24 2.13
C LEU A 95 10.92 0.34 1.65
N ASN A 96 12.02 0.93 1.20
CA ASN A 96 13.20 0.15 0.79
C ASN A 96 13.78 -0.64 1.95
N THR A 97 13.82 -0.06 3.14
CA THR A 97 14.26 -0.76 4.35
C THR A 97 13.36 -1.95 4.63
N LEU A 98 12.05 -1.77 4.50
CA LEU A 98 11.08 -2.83 4.69
C LEU A 98 11.28 -3.96 3.68
N ILE A 99 11.47 -3.62 2.42
CA ILE A 99 11.75 -4.60 1.35
C ILE A 99 12.98 -5.42 1.69
N THR A 100 14.06 -4.76 2.08
CA THR A 100 15.33 -5.43 2.43
C THR A 100 15.14 -6.38 3.60
N SER A 101 14.43 -5.96 4.64
CA SER A 101 14.21 -6.78 5.83
C SER A 101 13.38 -8.03 5.54
N LEU A 102 12.61 -8.02 4.45
CA LEU A 102 11.75 -9.12 4.03
C LEU A 102 12.36 -9.97 2.92
N ASN A 103 13.59 -9.68 2.50
CA ASN A 103 14.26 -10.36 1.40
C ASN A 103 13.47 -10.33 0.08
N ILE A 104 12.76 -9.23 -0.16
CA ILE A 104 12.04 -9.06 -1.42
C ILE A 104 13.04 -8.61 -2.48
N ASN A 105 13.11 -9.34 -3.60
CA ASN A 105 13.98 -8.99 -4.72
C ASN A 105 13.30 -7.93 -5.59
N THR A 106 13.81 -6.70 -5.53
CA THR A 106 13.23 -5.58 -6.26
C THR A 106 13.45 -5.67 -7.77
N HIS A 107 14.44 -6.44 -8.23
CA HIS A 107 14.68 -6.63 -9.67
C HIS A 107 13.54 -7.38 -10.36
N GLU A 108 12.83 -8.22 -9.64
CA GLU A 108 11.70 -8.96 -10.18
C GLU A 108 10.46 -8.09 -10.37
N MET A 109 10.49 -6.87 -9.86
CA MET A 109 9.35 -5.95 -9.89
C MET A 109 9.40 -4.95 -11.04
N SER A 110 10.50 -4.90 -11.76
CA SER A 110 10.67 -3.96 -12.86
C SER A 110 10.11 -4.47 -14.17
#